data_5cc259058b3900257dddbf7424cab18d
#
_entry.id   5cc259058b3900257dddbf7424cab18d
#
_cell.length_a   1.000
_cell.length_b   1.000
_cell.length_c   1.000
_cell.angle_alpha   90.00
_cell.angle_beta   90.00
_cell.angle_gamma   90.00
#
_symmetry.space_group_name_H-M   'P 1'
#
loop_
_entity.id
_entity.type
_entity.pdbx_description
1 polymer ?
#
loop_
_entity_poly.entity_id
_entity_poly.type
_entity_poly.pdbx_seq_one_letter_code
_entity_poly.pdbx_strand_id
1 'polypeptide(L)'
;KDMFVFACYVGGIRISDILQIRWEQFDGVHLNFTTMKTTSQISIKVPTKGLEILKKYKTDEVEKSDFIFPMLDKNLKLDNDVILNKAIGCASAYINKNLGIIKTKLKLKKHISFHVSRNSWATRALRKGMRIEYVSKILTHSDLKTTQIYAKIVNSELDKAMEVFNE
;
A
#
# COMPACT_ATOMS: atom_id res chain seq x y z
N LYS A 1 7.93 -3.75 9.65
CA LYS A 1 6.66 -3.34 10.27
C LYS A 1 6.11 -2.06 9.63
N ASP A 2 6.87 -0.97 9.63
CA ASP A 2 6.40 0.36 9.22
C ASP A 2 5.93 0.39 7.75
N MET A 3 6.61 -0.28 6.83
CA MET A 3 6.22 -0.39 5.43
C MET A 3 4.83 -1.05 5.25
N PHE A 4 4.52 -2.10 6.02
CA PHE A 4 3.20 -2.74 6.02
C PHE A 4 2.12 -1.79 6.54
N VAL A 5 2.38 -1.12 7.66
CA VAL A 5 1.46 -0.12 8.23
C VAL A 5 1.26 1.05 7.28
N PHE A 6 2.33 1.54 6.66
CA PHE A 6 2.26 2.57 5.63
C PHE A 6 1.31 2.17 4.49
N ALA A 7 1.46 0.98 3.93
CA ALA A 7 0.57 0.48 2.89
C ALA A 7 -0.90 0.37 3.36
N CYS A 8 -1.15 0.05 4.63
CA CYS A 8 -2.51 0.04 5.20
C CYS A 8 -3.17 1.43 5.25
N TYR A 9 -2.40 2.51 5.17
CA TYR A 9 -2.91 3.90 5.23
C TYR A 9 -2.81 4.62 3.90
N VAL A 10 -1.85 4.26 3.05
CA VAL A 10 -1.51 4.98 1.82
C VAL A 10 -1.83 4.11 0.61
N GLY A 11 -3.10 4.10 0.21
CA GLY A 11 -3.55 3.52 -1.05
C GLY A 11 -3.43 2.00 -1.21
N GLY A 12 -3.04 1.26 -0.18
CA GLY A 12 -2.82 -0.19 -0.34
C GLY A 12 -1.76 -0.52 -1.40
N ILE A 13 -0.67 0.26 -1.48
CA ILE A 13 0.40 0.12 -2.46
C ILE A 13 0.93 -1.32 -2.46
N ARG A 14 1.17 -1.89 -3.66
CA ARG A 14 1.74 -3.24 -3.79
C ARG A 14 3.16 -3.30 -3.25
N ILE A 15 3.58 -4.48 -2.78
CA ILE A 15 4.94 -4.67 -2.25
C ILE A 15 6.01 -4.39 -3.31
N SER A 16 5.78 -4.77 -4.57
CA SER A 16 6.69 -4.47 -5.67
C SER A 16 6.87 -2.97 -5.90
N ASP A 17 5.78 -2.22 -5.78
CA ASP A 17 5.81 -0.77 -6.01
C ASP A 17 6.45 -0.05 -4.82
N ILE A 18 6.02 -0.34 -3.58
CA ILE A 18 6.51 0.34 -2.36
C ILE A 18 8.00 0.11 -2.11
N LEU A 19 8.56 -1.01 -2.55
CA LEU A 19 10.00 -1.30 -2.47
C LEU A 19 10.84 -0.38 -3.35
N GLN A 20 10.27 0.15 -4.43
CA GLN A 20 10.96 0.95 -5.44
C GLN A 20 10.75 2.45 -5.28
N ILE A 21 9.83 2.87 -4.38
CA ILE A 21 9.52 4.28 -4.19
C ILE A 21 10.71 5.02 -3.59
N ARG A 22 11.12 6.11 -4.26
CA ARG A 22 12.22 7.00 -3.87
C ARG A 22 11.68 8.31 -3.29
N TRP A 23 12.52 9.02 -2.56
CA TRP A 23 12.16 10.31 -1.96
C TRP A 23 11.82 11.39 -2.98
N GLU A 24 12.40 11.37 -4.18
CA GLU A 24 12.04 12.30 -5.26
C GLU A 24 10.58 12.19 -5.71
N GLN A 25 9.94 11.04 -5.45
CA GLN A 25 8.55 10.78 -5.79
C GLN A 25 7.56 11.30 -4.72
N PHE A 26 8.07 11.85 -3.62
CA PHE A 26 7.28 12.46 -2.56
C PHE A 26 7.50 13.98 -2.52
N ASP A 27 6.47 14.76 -2.83
CA ASP A 27 6.51 16.23 -2.89
C ASP A 27 6.24 16.92 -1.54
N GLY A 28 6.10 16.16 -0.47
CA GLY A 28 5.74 16.64 0.88
C GLY A 28 4.25 16.44 1.20
N VAL A 29 3.41 16.25 0.20
CA VAL A 29 1.95 16.05 0.33
C VAL A 29 1.50 14.78 -0.39
N HIS A 30 1.94 14.61 -1.64
CA HIS A 30 1.56 13.50 -2.50
C HIS A 30 2.73 12.58 -2.78
N LEU A 31 2.42 11.32 -2.93
CA LEU A 31 3.33 10.29 -3.43
C LEU A 31 2.96 10.01 -4.89
N ASN A 32 3.89 10.30 -5.80
CA ASN A 32 3.70 10.23 -7.25
C ASN A 32 4.60 9.13 -7.82
N PHE A 33 4.02 8.05 -8.35
CA PHE A 33 4.80 6.94 -8.88
C PHE A 33 4.04 6.19 -9.99
N THR A 34 4.78 5.43 -10.79
CA THR A 34 4.23 4.52 -11.79
C THR A 34 4.24 3.10 -11.24
N THR A 35 3.11 2.41 -11.35
CA THR A 35 3.00 1.03 -10.85
C THR A 35 3.70 0.06 -11.81
N MET A 36 4.45 -0.89 -11.25
CA MET A 36 5.19 -1.89 -12.01
C MET A 36 4.27 -2.82 -12.83
N LYS A 37 3.14 -3.23 -12.25
CA LYS A 37 2.25 -4.23 -12.87
C LYS A 37 1.38 -3.69 -14.00
N THR A 38 0.90 -2.44 -13.88
CA THR A 38 -0.11 -1.87 -14.80
C THR A 38 0.38 -0.61 -15.51
N THR A 39 1.64 -0.20 -15.28
CA THR A 39 2.24 1.03 -15.80
C THR A 39 1.36 2.28 -15.60
N SER A 40 0.48 2.24 -14.61
CA SER A 40 -0.42 3.33 -14.29
C SER A 40 0.28 4.38 -13.45
N GLN A 41 0.15 5.65 -13.82
CA GLN A 41 0.60 6.76 -13.00
C GLN A 41 -0.38 6.98 -11.84
N ILE A 42 0.15 7.04 -10.63
CA ILE A 42 -0.61 7.21 -9.39
C ILE A 42 -0.09 8.42 -8.65
N SER A 43 -1.02 9.25 -8.20
CA SER A 43 -0.77 10.34 -7.25
C SER A 43 -1.67 10.12 -6.03
N ILE A 44 -1.09 9.91 -4.87
CA ILE A 44 -1.82 9.62 -3.62
C ILE A 44 -1.44 10.66 -2.58
N LYS A 45 -2.42 11.41 -2.07
CA LYS A 45 -2.21 12.25 -0.89
C LYS A 45 -1.89 11.37 0.31
N VAL A 46 -0.74 11.63 0.93
CA VAL A 46 -0.28 10.87 2.10
C VAL A 46 -1.00 11.37 3.34
N PRO A 47 -1.80 10.54 4.03
CA PRO A 47 -2.48 10.94 5.25
C PRO A 47 -1.50 11.08 6.41
N THR A 48 -1.91 11.79 7.48
CA THR A 48 -1.08 12.09 8.66
C THR A 48 -0.32 10.87 9.18
N LYS A 49 -0.98 9.71 9.26
CA LYS A 49 -0.33 8.46 9.71
C LYS A 49 0.77 7.98 8.78
N GLY A 50 0.62 8.19 7.48
CA GLY A 50 1.67 7.93 6.50
C GLY A 50 2.85 8.90 6.68
N LEU A 51 2.57 10.20 6.86
CA LEU A 51 3.58 11.23 7.10
C LEU A 51 4.40 10.96 8.37
N GLU A 52 3.76 10.52 9.46
CA GLU A 52 4.44 10.10 10.70
C GLU A 52 5.44 8.96 10.45
N ILE A 53 5.09 8.00 9.58
CA ILE A 53 5.97 6.91 9.21
C ILE A 53 7.13 7.44 8.35
N LEU A 54 6.85 8.25 7.34
CA LEU A 54 7.89 8.84 6.47
C LEU A 54 8.93 9.64 7.28
N LYS A 55 8.48 10.41 8.27
CA LYS A 55 9.37 11.19 9.15
C LYS A 55 10.45 10.34 9.83
N LYS A 56 10.18 9.07 10.12
CA LYS A 56 11.16 8.16 10.75
C LYS A 56 12.30 7.78 9.80
N TYR A 57 12.08 7.85 8.50
CA TYR A 57 13.04 7.48 7.46
C TYR A 57 13.69 8.70 6.81
N LYS A 58 13.19 9.92 7.08
CA LYS A 58 13.74 11.16 6.57
C LYS A 58 14.79 11.68 7.56
N THR A 59 16.06 11.44 7.26
CA THR A 59 17.21 12.01 7.97
C THR A 59 17.92 13.04 7.09
N ASP A 60 18.82 13.81 7.64
CA ASP A 60 19.58 14.84 6.90
C ASP A 60 20.51 14.22 5.83
N GLU A 61 20.89 12.95 6.01
CA GLU A 61 21.78 12.22 5.10
C GLU A 61 21.04 11.58 3.91
N VAL A 62 19.69 11.61 3.89
CA VAL A 62 18.89 10.93 2.86
C VAL A 62 18.80 11.80 1.61
N GLU A 63 19.26 11.24 0.50
CA GLU A 63 19.16 11.85 -0.82
C GLU A 63 17.79 11.64 -1.46
N LYS A 64 17.44 12.50 -2.42
CA LYS A 64 16.17 12.36 -3.19
C LYS A 64 16.11 11.06 -3.98
N SER A 65 17.27 10.55 -4.42
CA SER A 65 17.41 9.30 -5.16
C SER A 65 17.32 8.04 -4.29
N ASP A 66 17.38 8.16 -2.96
CA ASP A 66 17.28 7.01 -2.06
C ASP A 66 15.88 6.42 -1.99
N PHE A 67 15.79 5.11 -1.77
CA PHE A 67 14.52 4.45 -1.50
C PHE A 67 13.94 4.92 -0.16
N ILE A 68 12.63 5.21 -0.12
CA ILE A 68 11.94 5.59 1.12
C ILE A 68 12.09 4.50 2.18
N PHE A 69 11.94 3.25 1.79
CA PHE A 69 12.17 2.09 2.66
C PHE A 69 13.44 1.37 2.22
N PRO A 70 14.51 1.34 3.02
CA PRO A 70 15.81 0.82 2.64
C PRO A 70 15.84 -0.72 2.67
N MET A 71 15.05 -1.34 1.80
CA MET A 71 14.91 -2.79 1.66
C MET A 71 15.61 -3.34 0.41
N LEU A 72 15.91 -2.46 -0.54
CA LEU A 72 16.72 -2.75 -1.72
C LEU A 72 18.06 -2.04 -1.59
N ASP A 73 19.09 -2.59 -2.21
CA ASP A 73 20.39 -1.92 -2.32
C ASP A 73 20.22 -0.61 -3.11
N LYS A 74 20.72 0.51 -2.58
CA LYS A 74 20.62 1.82 -3.22
C LYS A 74 21.33 1.87 -4.58
N ASN A 75 22.35 1.05 -4.77
CA ASN A 75 23.11 0.93 -6.00
C ASN A 75 22.50 -0.08 -7.00
N LEU A 76 21.33 -0.65 -6.67
CA LEU A 76 20.66 -1.61 -7.55
C LEU A 76 20.34 -0.95 -8.90
N LYS A 77 20.84 -1.54 -9.98
CA LYS A 77 20.51 -1.12 -11.34
C LYS A 77 19.06 -1.51 -11.64
N LEU A 78 18.19 -0.50 -11.74
CA LEU A 78 16.76 -0.67 -12.01
C LEU A 78 16.46 -0.90 -13.51
N ASP A 79 17.45 -0.73 -14.38
CA ASP A 79 17.37 -0.94 -15.82
C ASP A 79 17.47 -2.43 -16.22
N ASN A 80 17.86 -3.29 -15.30
CA ASN A 80 17.90 -4.74 -15.51
C ASN A 80 16.73 -5.43 -14.81
N ASP A 81 15.70 -5.73 -15.57
CA ASP A 81 14.46 -6.34 -15.07
C ASP A 81 14.70 -7.67 -14.33
N VAL A 82 15.66 -8.48 -14.76
CA VAL A 82 15.96 -9.77 -14.12
C VAL A 82 16.53 -9.57 -12.72
N ILE A 83 17.50 -8.66 -12.61
CA ILE A 83 18.15 -8.32 -11.32
C ILE A 83 17.12 -7.67 -10.40
N LEU A 84 16.35 -6.72 -10.91
CA LEU A 84 15.30 -6.02 -10.15
C LEU A 84 14.24 -6.97 -9.63
N ASN A 85 13.70 -7.83 -10.49
CA ASN A 85 12.67 -8.80 -10.10
C ASN A 85 13.19 -9.79 -9.06
N LYS A 86 14.44 -10.25 -9.17
CA LYS A 86 15.08 -11.10 -8.16
C LYS A 86 15.21 -10.39 -6.81
N ALA A 87 15.67 -9.14 -6.81
CA ALA A 87 15.83 -8.35 -5.60
C ALA A 87 14.48 -8.09 -4.91
N ILE A 88 13.44 -7.70 -5.67
CA ILE A 88 12.07 -7.54 -5.18
C ILE A 88 11.53 -8.86 -4.61
N GLY A 89 11.77 -9.98 -5.30
CA GLY A 89 11.36 -11.30 -4.83
C GLY A 89 11.97 -11.66 -3.47
N CYS A 90 13.28 -11.48 -3.33
CA CYS A 90 14.02 -11.71 -2.07
C CYS A 90 13.50 -10.80 -0.94
N ALA A 91 13.37 -9.50 -1.20
CA ALA A 91 12.86 -8.54 -0.23
C ALA A 91 11.42 -8.88 0.20
N SER A 92 10.56 -9.23 -0.77
CA SER A 92 9.18 -9.65 -0.52
C SER A 92 9.09 -10.90 0.36
N ALA A 93 9.92 -11.91 0.08
CA ALA A 93 9.99 -13.14 0.88
C ALA A 93 10.44 -12.83 2.32
N TYR A 94 11.48 -12.02 2.47
CA TYR A 94 11.97 -11.58 3.79
C TYR A 94 10.90 -10.84 4.59
N ILE A 95 10.18 -9.90 3.96
CA ILE A 95 9.11 -9.12 4.59
C ILE A 95 7.97 -10.04 5.04
N ASN A 96 7.51 -10.95 4.18
CA ASN A 96 6.44 -11.88 4.50
C ASN A 96 6.83 -12.88 5.60
N LYS A 97 8.09 -13.35 5.62
CA LYS A 97 8.64 -14.17 6.71
C LYS A 97 8.55 -13.42 8.04
N ASN A 98 8.96 -12.15 8.09
CA ASN A 98 8.89 -11.33 9.30
C ASN A 98 7.45 -11.04 9.74
N LEU A 99 6.50 -10.85 8.80
CA LEU A 99 5.07 -10.74 9.12
C LEU A 99 4.55 -12.05 9.73
N GLY A 100 5.01 -13.21 9.26
CA GLY A 100 4.72 -14.51 9.85
C GLY A 100 5.20 -14.63 11.30
N ILE A 101 6.42 -14.16 11.60
CA ILE A 101 6.95 -14.10 12.97
C ILE A 101 6.08 -13.22 13.87
N ILE A 102 5.69 -12.03 13.37
CA ILE A 102 4.80 -11.11 14.10
C ILE A 102 3.45 -11.80 14.37
N LYS A 103 2.86 -12.46 13.35
CA LYS A 103 1.62 -13.25 13.50
C LYS A 103 1.72 -14.24 14.66
N THR A 104 2.81 -15.03 14.70
CA THR A 104 3.02 -16.04 15.73
C THR A 104 3.17 -15.41 17.11
N LYS A 105 3.99 -14.37 17.24
CA LYS A 105 4.20 -13.65 18.51
C LYS A 105 2.90 -13.04 19.06
N LEU A 106 2.04 -12.52 18.19
CA LEU A 106 0.77 -11.91 18.56
C LEU A 106 -0.40 -12.92 18.61
N LYS A 107 -0.13 -14.22 18.41
CA LYS A 107 -1.13 -15.31 18.40
C LYS A 107 -2.33 -15.02 17.49
N LEU A 108 -2.08 -14.37 16.34
CA LEU A 108 -3.15 -14.02 15.41
C LEU A 108 -3.62 -15.26 14.64
N LYS A 109 -4.95 -15.51 14.64
CA LYS A 109 -5.56 -16.66 13.96
C LYS A 109 -5.50 -16.54 12.43
N LYS A 110 -5.68 -15.32 11.90
CA LYS A 110 -5.72 -15.07 10.45
C LYS A 110 -4.32 -15.03 9.85
N HIS A 111 -4.19 -15.47 8.60
CA HIS A 111 -2.96 -15.33 7.84
C HIS A 111 -2.64 -13.85 7.60
N ILE A 112 -1.36 -13.48 7.77
CA ILE A 112 -0.86 -12.15 7.45
C ILE A 112 0.24 -12.28 6.40
N SER A 113 0.03 -11.61 5.28
CA SER A 113 1.02 -11.34 4.25
C SER A 113 0.99 -9.85 3.89
N PHE A 114 1.95 -9.37 3.15
CA PHE A 114 1.95 -7.95 2.76
C PHE A 114 0.69 -7.57 1.98
N HIS A 115 0.12 -8.49 1.20
CA HIS A 115 -1.11 -8.25 0.45
C HIS A 115 -2.32 -7.90 1.33
N VAL A 116 -2.33 -8.35 2.58
CA VAL A 116 -3.39 -8.03 3.55
C VAL A 116 -3.46 -6.52 3.83
N SER A 117 -2.35 -5.77 3.73
CA SER A 117 -2.36 -4.31 3.86
C SER A 117 -3.27 -3.65 2.81
N ARG A 118 -3.22 -4.15 1.57
CA ARG A 118 -4.02 -3.67 0.46
C ARG A 118 -5.51 -3.97 0.66
N ASN A 119 -5.83 -5.20 1.07
CA ASN A 119 -7.21 -5.58 1.38
C ASN A 119 -7.76 -4.76 2.56
N SER A 120 -6.94 -4.54 3.57
CA SER A 120 -7.30 -3.72 4.75
C SER A 120 -7.56 -2.27 4.38
N TRP A 121 -6.72 -1.68 3.51
CA TRP A 121 -6.93 -0.32 3.03
C TRP A 121 -8.24 -0.22 2.23
N ALA A 122 -8.46 -1.13 1.27
CA ALA A 122 -9.64 -1.12 0.43
C ALA A 122 -10.94 -1.23 1.24
N THR A 123 -11.01 -2.22 2.13
CA THR A 123 -12.17 -2.43 3.00
C THR A 123 -12.42 -1.21 3.89
N ARG A 124 -11.35 -0.62 4.46
CA ARG A 124 -11.48 0.57 5.31
C ARG A 124 -11.88 1.82 4.52
N ALA A 125 -11.39 1.99 3.30
CA ALA A 125 -11.76 3.10 2.44
C ALA A 125 -13.26 3.07 2.10
N LEU A 126 -13.78 1.91 1.70
CA LEU A 126 -15.20 1.71 1.44
C LEU A 126 -16.05 1.96 2.69
N ARG A 127 -15.64 1.41 3.85
CA ARG A 127 -16.34 1.66 5.14
C ARG A 127 -16.36 3.12 5.56
N LYS A 128 -15.43 3.93 5.09
CA LYS A 128 -15.39 5.38 5.31
C LYS A 128 -16.16 6.17 4.25
N GLY A 129 -16.94 5.50 3.41
CA GLY A 129 -17.76 6.13 2.38
C GLY A 129 -17.01 6.51 1.10
N MET A 130 -15.77 6.05 0.92
CA MET A 130 -15.07 6.27 -0.35
C MET A 130 -15.76 5.48 -1.46
N ARG A 131 -16.11 6.14 -2.57
CA ARG A 131 -16.75 5.49 -3.72
C ARG A 131 -15.86 4.39 -4.29
N ILE A 132 -16.48 3.29 -4.70
CA ILE A 132 -15.78 2.09 -5.20
C ILE A 132 -14.90 2.40 -6.42
N GLU A 133 -15.30 3.35 -7.26
CA GLU A 133 -14.54 3.78 -8.45
C GLU A 133 -13.21 4.43 -8.05
N TYR A 134 -13.21 5.24 -6.98
CA TYR A 134 -11.97 5.85 -6.45
C TYR A 134 -11.07 4.80 -5.81
N VAL A 135 -11.65 3.85 -5.06
CA VAL A 135 -10.90 2.72 -4.50
C VAL A 135 -10.27 1.90 -5.62
N SER A 136 -11.03 1.57 -6.66
CA SER A 136 -10.56 0.83 -7.83
C SER A 136 -9.42 1.56 -8.57
N LYS A 137 -9.58 2.88 -8.76
CA LYS A 137 -8.56 3.73 -9.41
C LYS A 137 -7.26 3.75 -8.61
N ILE A 138 -7.32 3.97 -7.29
CA ILE A 138 -6.13 3.99 -6.41
C ILE A 138 -5.47 2.62 -6.38
N LEU A 139 -6.25 1.55 -6.36
CA LEU A 139 -5.73 0.18 -6.43
C LEU A 139 -5.24 -0.20 -7.84
N THR A 140 -5.47 0.62 -8.86
CA THR A 140 -5.11 0.31 -10.26
C THR A 140 -5.69 -1.04 -10.73
N HIS A 141 -6.94 -1.30 -10.38
CA HIS A 141 -7.66 -2.45 -10.91
C HIS A 141 -8.17 -2.12 -12.32
N SER A 142 -7.93 -3.00 -13.26
CA SER A 142 -8.43 -2.89 -14.64
C SER A 142 -9.94 -3.10 -14.74
N ASP A 143 -10.50 -3.85 -13.78
CA ASP A 143 -11.94 -4.15 -13.71
C ASP A 143 -12.46 -3.82 -12.29
N LEU A 144 -13.61 -3.13 -12.27
CA LEU A 144 -14.31 -2.77 -11.03
C LEU A 144 -14.75 -4.00 -10.24
N LYS A 145 -15.05 -5.11 -10.93
CA LYS A 145 -15.41 -6.40 -10.31
C LYS A 145 -14.36 -6.87 -9.31
N THR A 146 -13.07 -6.62 -9.58
CA THR A 146 -11.98 -6.95 -8.67
C THR A 146 -12.09 -6.17 -7.35
N THR A 147 -12.69 -4.98 -7.36
CA THR A 147 -12.89 -4.15 -6.17
C THR A 147 -14.18 -4.50 -5.44
N GLN A 148 -15.18 -5.06 -6.13
CA GLN A 148 -16.46 -5.46 -5.53
C GLN A 148 -16.34 -6.51 -4.44
N ILE A 149 -15.27 -7.33 -4.45
CA ILE A 149 -15.01 -8.29 -3.35
C ILE A 149 -14.90 -7.61 -1.99
N TYR A 150 -14.39 -6.37 -1.96
CA TYR A 150 -14.27 -5.59 -0.73
C TYR A 150 -15.60 -4.94 -0.33
N ALA A 151 -16.47 -4.63 -1.30
CA ALA A 151 -17.80 -4.06 -1.05
C ALA A 151 -18.77 -5.08 -0.43
N LYS A 152 -18.67 -6.36 -0.78
CA LYS A 152 -19.51 -7.43 -0.19
C LYS A 152 -19.36 -7.56 1.33
N ILE A 153 -18.29 -7.02 1.91
CA ILE A 153 -18.00 -7.06 3.35
C ILE A 153 -18.77 -5.93 4.11
N VAL A 154 -19.42 -5.02 3.37
CA VAL A 154 -19.99 -3.76 3.91
C VAL A 154 -21.54 -3.76 3.92
N ASN A 155 -22.18 -4.93 3.92
CA ASN A 155 -23.65 -5.03 3.94
C ASN A 155 -24.33 -4.28 5.12
N SER A 156 -23.61 -4.06 6.24
CA SER A 156 -24.13 -3.26 7.35
C SER A 156 -24.27 -1.76 7.05
N GLU A 157 -23.77 -1.29 5.91
CA GLU A 157 -23.92 0.11 5.49
C GLU A 157 -25.10 0.33 4.54
N LEU A 158 -25.64 -0.75 3.94
CA LEU A 158 -26.90 -0.67 3.19
C LEU A 158 -28.06 -0.30 4.11
N ASP A 159 -28.09 -0.91 5.30
CA ASP A 159 -29.12 -0.61 6.29
C ASP A 159 -29.05 0.87 6.73
N LYS A 160 -27.83 1.37 6.99
CA LYS A 160 -27.61 2.80 7.29
C LYS A 160 -27.95 3.74 6.15
N ALA A 161 -27.66 3.33 4.89
CA ALA A 161 -28.03 4.13 3.73
C ALA A 161 -29.54 4.23 3.58
N MET A 162 -30.30 3.21 3.99
CA MET A 162 -31.76 3.23 3.98
C MET A 162 -32.36 4.07 5.13
N GLU A 163 -31.62 4.32 6.20
CA GLU A 163 -32.05 5.21 7.30
C GLU A 163 -32.30 6.66 6.83
N VAL A 164 -31.67 7.07 5.72
CA VAL A 164 -31.89 8.40 5.10
C VAL A 164 -33.34 8.61 4.66
N PHE A 165 -34.11 7.53 4.45
CA PHE A 165 -35.52 7.61 4.07
C PHE A 165 -36.49 7.55 5.26
N ASN A 166 -35.96 7.48 6.48
CA ASN A 166 -36.75 7.45 7.73
C ASN A 166 -36.96 8.88 8.31
N GLU A 167 -37.15 9.90 7.45
CA GLU A 167 -37.54 11.25 7.88
C GLU A 167 -38.99 11.33 8.28
#